data_3cea76cfda11c4ce073bc81cd970795b
#
_entry.id   3cea76cfda11c4ce073bc81cd970795b
#
_cell.length_a   1.000
_cell.length_b   1.000
_cell.length_c   1.000
_cell.angle_alpha   90.00
_cell.angle_beta   90.00
_cell.angle_gamma   90.00
#
_symmetry.space_group_name_H-M   'P 1'
#
loop_
_entity.id
_entity.type
_entity.pdbx_description
1 polymer ?
#
loop_
_entity_poly.entity_id
_entity_poly.type
_entity_poly.pdbx_seq_one_letter_code
_entity_poly.pdbx_strand_id
1 'polypeptide(L)'
;MKKHLVIVESPSKSKTIEKYLGKEYRVVSSKGHVCDLATSGKEGLGIDVDHDFEPKYKISKEKKEVVKELKEYASKAQDIYLASDPDREGEAIAWHLARVLDLNTEDNNRIVFHEITKPAILEAMKAPRKIDMDLVKSQETRRMLDRIIGFKLSKLLQNKIQSKSAGRVQSVALKLIVDRENEIKAFKQEEYWTIHAQCKKQNKAFEADLVKVEGKKPKIKDEEEAKALLERCNGEYIVSSISKKQKKKQPKLPFTTSTMQQEASTKLGFGAKKTMSVAQKMYEGIDLGGNMEGLITYMRSDSTRLSDIFVSDAKKFITNTYGKEYVGHVHQKNGKNTQDAHEAIRPTNINRTP
;
A
#
# COMPACT_ATOMS: atom_id res chain seq x y z
N MET A 1 17.21 -34.45 -11.69
CA MET A 1 16.02 -34.14 -10.88
C MET A 1 16.27 -32.82 -10.18
N LYS A 2 15.28 -31.91 -10.09
CA LYS A 2 15.45 -30.66 -9.32
C LYS A 2 15.44 -31.01 -7.83
N LYS A 3 16.48 -30.60 -7.10
CA LYS A 3 16.70 -31.01 -5.69
C LYS A 3 15.86 -30.20 -4.71
N HIS A 4 15.64 -28.90 -5.01
CA HIS A 4 15.00 -27.96 -4.09
C HIS A 4 13.66 -27.51 -4.65
N LEU A 5 12.65 -27.46 -3.79
CA LEU A 5 11.32 -26.96 -4.09
C LEU A 5 11.11 -25.59 -3.44
N VAL A 6 10.72 -24.59 -4.23
CA VAL A 6 10.32 -23.27 -3.73
C VAL A 6 8.85 -23.06 -4.05
N ILE A 7 8.03 -22.78 -3.04
CA ILE A 7 6.60 -22.56 -3.19
C ILE A 7 6.32 -21.07 -3.00
N VAL A 8 5.79 -20.43 -4.04
CA VAL A 8 5.36 -19.04 -4.04
C VAL A 8 3.83 -18.94 -4.13
N GLU A 9 3.27 -17.76 -3.95
CA GLU A 9 1.81 -17.61 -3.96
C GLU A 9 1.20 -17.40 -5.35
N SER A 10 1.96 -16.86 -6.33
CA SER A 10 1.44 -16.56 -7.66
C SER A 10 2.24 -17.22 -8.79
N PRO A 11 1.57 -17.61 -9.93
CA PRO A 11 2.27 -18.19 -11.08
C PRO A 11 3.24 -17.21 -11.76
N SER A 12 3.00 -15.91 -11.68
CA SER A 12 3.90 -14.88 -12.24
C SER A 12 5.24 -14.91 -11.51
N LYS A 13 5.21 -14.93 -10.18
CA LYS A 13 6.43 -15.04 -9.35
C LYS A 13 7.20 -16.31 -9.62
N SER A 14 6.52 -17.45 -9.79
CA SER A 14 7.21 -18.72 -9.99
C SER A 14 8.11 -18.71 -11.23
N LYS A 15 7.63 -18.14 -12.35
CA LYS A 15 8.41 -18.02 -13.59
C LYS A 15 9.64 -17.13 -13.43
N THR A 16 9.48 -15.97 -12.77
CA THR A 16 10.55 -15.01 -12.56
C THR A 16 11.62 -15.57 -11.62
N ILE A 17 11.21 -16.12 -10.48
CA ILE A 17 12.12 -16.64 -9.45
C ILE A 17 12.85 -17.90 -9.93
N GLU A 18 12.18 -18.82 -10.65
CA GLU A 18 12.80 -20.03 -11.19
C GLU A 18 13.97 -19.70 -12.12
N LYS A 19 13.83 -18.65 -12.94
CA LYS A 19 14.89 -18.16 -13.83
C LYS A 19 16.11 -17.66 -13.04
N TYR A 20 15.89 -17.04 -11.87
CA TYR A 20 16.97 -16.52 -11.04
C TYR A 20 17.72 -17.61 -10.26
N LEU A 21 17.00 -18.62 -9.76
CA LEU A 21 17.56 -19.69 -8.94
C LEU A 21 18.26 -20.79 -9.75
N GLY A 22 17.88 -20.98 -11.02
CA GLY A 22 18.56 -21.94 -11.90
C GLY A 22 18.03 -23.37 -11.81
N LYS A 23 18.76 -24.33 -12.42
CA LYS A 23 18.27 -25.67 -12.78
C LYS A 23 18.03 -26.63 -11.59
N GLU A 24 18.66 -26.39 -10.45
CA GLU A 24 18.51 -27.23 -9.24
C GLU A 24 17.21 -26.96 -8.49
N TYR A 25 16.59 -25.82 -8.76
CA TYR A 25 15.35 -25.39 -8.11
C TYR A 25 14.14 -25.63 -9.00
N ARG A 26 13.06 -26.09 -8.38
CA ARG A 26 11.71 -26.08 -8.94
C ARG A 26 10.92 -25.02 -8.20
N VAL A 27 10.35 -24.06 -8.93
CA VAL A 27 9.49 -23.02 -8.34
C VAL A 27 8.06 -23.25 -8.79
N VAL A 28 7.17 -23.44 -7.85
CA VAL A 28 5.74 -23.69 -8.09
C VAL A 28 4.88 -22.70 -7.34
N SER A 29 3.60 -22.59 -7.74
CA SER A 29 2.67 -21.65 -7.10
C SER A 29 1.56 -22.37 -6.37
N SER A 30 1.25 -21.95 -5.14
CA SER A 30 0.05 -22.33 -4.40
C SER A 30 -1.23 -21.68 -4.95
N LYS A 31 -1.08 -20.67 -5.84
CA LYS A 31 -2.19 -19.85 -6.36
C LYS A 31 -2.99 -19.18 -5.23
N GLY A 32 -2.31 -18.67 -4.19
CA GLY A 32 -2.87 -18.06 -3.00
C GLY A 32 -3.09 -19.05 -1.86
N HIS A 33 -4.03 -18.75 -0.96
CA HIS A 33 -4.37 -19.61 0.18
C HIS A 33 -4.87 -21.00 -0.27
N VAL A 34 -4.36 -22.04 0.35
CA VAL A 34 -4.79 -23.44 0.11
C VAL A 34 -5.86 -23.90 1.11
N CYS A 35 -5.92 -23.28 2.29
CA CYS A 35 -6.91 -23.55 3.33
C CYS A 35 -7.77 -22.32 3.62
N ASP A 36 -9.00 -22.57 4.10
CA ASP A 36 -9.88 -21.56 4.69
C ASP A 36 -10.66 -22.14 5.85
N LEU A 37 -11.25 -21.28 6.69
CA LEU A 37 -12.12 -21.67 7.78
C LEU A 37 -13.24 -22.59 7.27
N ALA A 38 -13.49 -23.69 7.96
CA ALA A 38 -14.57 -24.58 7.65
C ALA A 38 -15.92 -23.84 7.70
N THR A 39 -16.89 -24.33 6.93
CA THR A 39 -18.29 -23.87 7.00
C THR A 39 -19.16 -24.80 7.81
N SER A 40 -18.59 -25.39 8.86
CA SER A 40 -19.22 -26.34 9.81
C SER A 40 -19.22 -25.78 11.23
N GLY A 41 -19.88 -26.50 12.14
CA GLY A 41 -20.00 -26.06 13.52
C GLY A 41 -21.15 -25.07 13.75
N LYS A 42 -21.16 -24.43 14.93
CA LYS A 42 -22.19 -23.49 15.36
C LYS A 42 -22.32 -22.34 14.35
N GLU A 43 -23.51 -22.14 13.81
CA GLU A 43 -23.82 -21.13 12.79
C GLU A 43 -22.96 -21.20 11.50
N GLY A 44 -22.25 -22.30 11.25
CA GLY A 44 -21.36 -22.45 10.10
C GLY A 44 -20.10 -21.61 10.15
N LEU A 45 -19.71 -21.13 11.33
CA LEU A 45 -18.58 -20.22 11.51
C LEU A 45 -17.22 -20.89 11.24
N GLY A 46 -17.10 -22.20 11.53
CA GLY A 46 -15.80 -22.88 11.51
C GLY A 46 -14.86 -22.40 12.62
N ILE A 47 -15.43 -21.84 13.67
CA ILE A 47 -14.73 -21.29 14.83
C ILE A 47 -15.48 -21.75 16.07
N ASP A 48 -14.77 -22.25 17.06
CA ASP A 48 -15.35 -22.59 18.35
C ASP A 48 -15.42 -21.36 19.25
N VAL A 49 -16.54 -20.63 19.14
CA VAL A 49 -16.73 -19.37 19.87
C VAL A 49 -16.93 -19.53 21.37
N ASP A 50 -17.17 -20.75 21.84
CA ASP A 50 -17.41 -21.08 23.24
C ASP A 50 -16.11 -21.54 23.93
N HIS A 51 -15.06 -21.90 23.15
CA HIS A 51 -13.77 -22.37 23.67
C HIS A 51 -12.62 -21.67 22.91
N ASP A 52 -12.11 -20.60 23.47
CA ASP A 52 -10.94 -19.82 23.01
C ASP A 52 -10.90 -19.45 21.51
N PHE A 53 -12.05 -19.44 20.82
CA PHE A 53 -12.16 -19.14 19.41
C PHE A 53 -11.31 -20.04 18.50
N GLU A 54 -11.13 -21.32 18.85
CA GLU A 54 -10.30 -22.24 18.08
C GLU A 54 -10.80 -22.37 16.63
N PRO A 55 -9.94 -22.04 15.60
CA PRO A 55 -10.33 -22.10 14.21
C PRO A 55 -10.22 -23.51 13.64
N LYS A 56 -11.20 -23.93 12.85
CA LYS A 56 -11.19 -25.18 12.11
C LYS A 56 -10.93 -24.93 10.64
N TYR A 57 -9.71 -25.23 10.18
CA TYR A 57 -9.31 -25.05 8.78
C TYR A 57 -9.53 -26.31 7.96
N LYS A 58 -9.89 -26.11 6.69
CA LYS A 58 -9.96 -27.19 5.69
C LYS A 58 -9.36 -26.73 4.38
N ILE A 59 -8.84 -27.66 3.58
CA ILE A 59 -8.41 -27.43 2.21
C ILE A 59 -9.63 -26.99 1.40
N SER A 60 -9.53 -25.86 0.72
CA SER A 60 -10.58 -25.34 -0.16
C SER A 60 -10.85 -26.30 -1.31
N LYS A 61 -12.11 -26.47 -1.72
CA LYS A 61 -12.48 -27.46 -2.73
C LYS A 61 -11.70 -27.27 -4.04
N GLU A 62 -11.57 -26.00 -4.49
CA GLU A 62 -10.86 -25.60 -5.68
C GLU A 62 -9.33 -25.72 -5.58
N LYS A 63 -8.80 -25.99 -4.38
CA LYS A 63 -7.35 -26.13 -4.13
C LYS A 63 -6.88 -27.57 -4.01
N LYS A 64 -7.79 -28.54 -4.01
CA LYS A 64 -7.44 -29.96 -3.82
C LYS A 64 -6.41 -30.46 -4.83
N GLU A 65 -6.57 -30.11 -6.11
CA GLU A 65 -5.64 -30.52 -7.16
C GLU A 65 -4.28 -29.82 -6.99
N VAL A 66 -4.27 -28.54 -6.65
CA VAL A 66 -3.03 -27.79 -6.37
C VAL A 66 -2.29 -28.43 -5.21
N VAL A 67 -3.00 -28.75 -4.12
CA VAL A 67 -2.39 -29.41 -2.96
C VAL A 67 -1.84 -30.79 -3.31
N LYS A 68 -2.56 -31.58 -4.11
CA LYS A 68 -2.08 -32.89 -4.59
C LYS A 68 -0.78 -32.75 -5.37
N GLU A 69 -0.72 -31.80 -6.31
CA GLU A 69 0.48 -31.51 -7.10
C GLU A 69 1.65 -31.05 -6.20
N LEU A 70 1.39 -30.17 -5.23
CA LEU A 70 2.39 -29.71 -4.28
C LEU A 70 2.95 -30.85 -3.43
N LYS A 71 2.09 -31.77 -2.92
CA LYS A 71 2.53 -32.95 -2.19
C LYS A 71 3.41 -33.87 -3.04
N GLU A 72 3.06 -34.05 -4.31
CA GLU A 72 3.89 -34.86 -5.25
C GLU A 72 5.27 -34.21 -5.48
N TYR A 73 5.36 -32.89 -5.60
CA TYR A 73 6.65 -32.22 -5.71
C TYR A 73 7.43 -32.27 -4.40
N ALA A 74 6.77 -32.06 -3.28
CA ALA A 74 7.36 -32.09 -1.96
C ALA A 74 7.99 -33.45 -1.63
N SER A 75 7.31 -34.56 -1.99
CA SER A 75 7.82 -35.93 -1.75
C SER A 75 9.09 -36.28 -2.55
N LYS A 76 9.39 -35.50 -3.60
CA LYS A 76 10.58 -35.70 -4.48
C LYS A 76 11.69 -34.67 -4.22
N ALA A 77 11.43 -33.69 -3.36
CA ALA A 77 12.37 -32.63 -3.05
C ALA A 77 13.23 -33.00 -1.82
N GLN A 78 14.47 -32.54 -1.83
CA GLN A 78 15.37 -32.66 -0.69
C GLN A 78 15.09 -31.54 0.32
N ASP A 79 14.88 -30.31 -0.17
CA ASP A 79 14.56 -29.16 0.65
C ASP A 79 13.31 -28.45 0.08
N ILE A 80 12.50 -27.89 0.99
CA ILE A 80 11.28 -27.18 0.64
C ILE A 80 11.32 -25.81 1.29
N TYR A 81 11.17 -24.76 0.45
CA TYR A 81 11.15 -23.36 0.87
C TYR A 81 9.80 -22.72 0.57
N LEU A 82 9.32 -21.94 1.53
CA LEU A 82 8.05 -21.22 1.47
C LEU A 82 8.32 -19.74 1.25
N ALA A 83 8.07 -19.25 0.05
CA ALA A 83 8.49 -17.93 -0.43
C ALA A 83 7.29 -17.04 -0.85
N SER A 84 6.28 -16.96 0.03
CA SER A 84 5.14 -16.05 -0.09
C SER A 84 5.52 -14.61 0.31
N ASP A 85 4.63 -13.63 0.05
CA ASP A 85 4.88 -12.22 0.32
C ASP A 85 5.28 -11.91 1.78
N PRO A 86 5.97 -10.80 2.01
CA PRO A 86 6.49 -10.43 3.33
C PRO A 86 5.43 -9.80 4.25
N ASP A 87 4.15 -10.13 4.08
CA ASP A 87 3.07 -9.65 4.93
C ASP A 87 2.39 -10.79 5.70
N ARG A 88 1.44 -10.47 6.58
CA ARG A 88 0.70 -11.46 7.37
C ARG A 88 -0.11 -12.45 6.53
N GLU A 89 -0.59 -12.04 5.35
CA GLU A 89 -1.31 -12.94 4.45
C GLU A 89 -0.35 -13.97 3.85
N GLY A 90 0.85 -13.52 3.43
CA GLY A 90 1.91 -14.42 2.96
C GLY A 90 2.42 -15.35 4.06
N GLU A 91 2.53 -14.87 5.30
CA GLU A 91 2.93 -15.70 6.44
C GLU A 91 1.90 -16.78 6.74
N ALA A 92 0.61 -16.45 6.69
CA ALA A 92 -0.47 -17.43 6.84
C ALA A 92 -0.52 -18.45 5.68
N ILE A 93 -0.22 -18.02 4.44
CA ILE A 93 -0.08 -18.94 3.30
C ILE A 93 1.05 -19.93 3.55
N ALA A 94 2.23 -19.45 4.01
CA ALA A 94 3.36 -20.31 4.34
C ALA A 94 3.01 -21.31 5.44
N TRP A 95 2.34 -20.87 6.51
CA TRP A 95 1.91 -21.73 7.61
C TRP A 95 0.88 -22.79 7.17
N HIS A 96 -0.11 -22.42 6.36
CA HIS A 96 -1.05 -23.39 5.80
C HIS A 96 -0.37 -24.42 4.89
N LEU A 97 0.62 -23.98 4.08
CA LEU A 97 1.42 -24.89 3.27
C LEU A 97 2.24 -25.84 4.13
N ALA A 98 2.91 -25.34 5.18
CA ALA A 98 3.65 -26.18 6.11
C ALA A 98 2.75 -27.28 6.72
N ARG A 99 1.57 -26.92 7.21
CA ARG A 99 0.59 -27.88 7.74
C ARG A 99 0.11 -28.92 6.73
N VAL A 100 -0.18 -28.49 5.50
CA VAL A 100 -0.71 -29.39 4.46
C VAL A 100 0.36 -30.33 3.91
N LEU A 101 1.62 -29.89 3.92
CA LEU A 101 2.78 -30.66 3.45
C LEU A 101 3.50 -31.41 4.57
N ASP A 102 2.95 -31.37 5.80
CA ASP A 102 3.51 -32.00 7.00
C ASP A 102 4.94 -31.56 7.31
N LEU A 103 5.24 -30.24 7.07
CA LEU A 103 6.53 -29.63 7.41
C LEU A 103 6.53 -29.13 8.86
N ASN A 104 7.68 -29.19 9.51
CA ASN A 104 7.85 -28.63 10.84
C ASN A 104 7.92 -27.09 10.76
N THR A 105 7.05 -26.39 11.46
CA THR A 105 6.99 -24.91 11.48
C THR A 105 8.17 -24.27 12.21
N GLU A 106 8.93 -25.07 12.98
CA GLU A 106 10.16 -24.63 13.65
C GLU A 106 11.40 -24.68 12.74
N ASP A 107 11.29 -25.24 11.56
CA ASP A 107 12.40 -25.30 10.61
C ASP A 107 12.58 -23.96 9.88
N ASN A 108 13.82 -23.67 9.52
CA ASN A 108 14.16 -22.50 8.72
C ASN A 108 13.87 -22.76 7.23
N ASN A 109 12.59 -22.68 6.88
CA ASN A 109 12.11 -22.94 5.51
C ASN A 109 11.35 -21.76 4.91
N ARG A 110 11.18 -20.67 5.65
CA ARG A 110 10.51 -19.42 5.22
C ARG A 110 11.51 -18.47 4.57
N ILE A 111 11.29 -18.13 3.30
CA ILE A 111 12.09 -17.16 2.55
C ILE A 111 11.29 -15.86 2.41
N VAL A 112 11.90 -14.73 2.75
CA VAL A 112 11.28 -13.39 2.68
C VAL A 112 12.14 -12.46 1.83
N PHE A 113 11.50 -11.77 0.91
CA PHE A 113 12.13 -10.74 0.06
C PHE A 113 11.15 -9.60 -0.20
N HIS A 114 11.67 -8.39 -0.31
CA HIS A 114 10.87 -7.18 -0.50
C HIS A 114 10.86 -6.71 -1.97
N GLU A 115 11.67 -7.32 -2.82
CA GLU A 115 11.72 -7.09 -4.26
C GLU A 115 12.06 -8.37 -5.00
N ILE A 116 11.57 -8.50 -6.24
CA ILE A 116 11.82 -9.68 -7.08
C ILE A 116 12.92 -9.33 -8.09
N THR A 117 14.13 -9.24 -7.57
CA THR A 117 15.37 -9.10 -8.35
C THR A 117 16.29 -10.29 -8.09
N LYS A 118 17.16 -10.61 -9.05
CA LYS A 118 18.09 -11.74 -8.89
C LYS A 118 18.96 -11.61 -7.64
N PRO A 119 19.59 -10.46 -7.34
CA PRO A 119 20.39 -10.30 -6.11
C PRO A 119 19.56 -10.50 -4.83
N ALA A 120 18.36 -9.89 -4.74
CA ALA A 120 17.51 -9.99 -3.56
C ALA A 120 17.04 -11.43 -3.30
N ILE A 121 16.65 -12.16 -4.36
CA ILE A 121 16.23 -13.57 -4.24
C ILE A 121 17.41 -14.45 -3.80
N LEU A 122 18.58 -14.30 -4.41
CA LEU A 122 19.77 -15.10 -4.04
C LEU A 122 20.22 -14.80 -2.61
N GLU A 123 20.11 -13.56 -2.14
CA GLU A 123 20.45 -13.21 -0.77
C GLU A 123 19.41 -13.77 0.22
N ALA A 124 18.13 -13.67 -0.09
CA ALA A 124 17.07 -14.24 0.74
C ALA A 124 17.20 -15.76 0.89
N MET A 125 17.63 -16.47 -0.15
CA MET A 125 17.88 -17.92 -0.11
C MET A 125 19.04 -18.33 0.82
N LYS A 126 19.94 -17.42 1.15
CA LYS A 126 21.06 -17.69 2.10
C LYS A 126 20.62 -17.56 3.56
N ALA A 127 19.50 -16.88 3.83
CA ALA A 127 19.04 -16.57 5.17
C ALA A 127 17.58 -17.00 5.38
N PRO A 128 17.25 -18.30 5.22
CA PRO A 128 15.91 -18.78 5.53
C PRO A 128 15.63 -18.65 7.03
N ARG A 129 14.38 -18.37 7.38
CA ARG A 129 13.95 -18.21 8.76
C ARG A 129 12.78 -19.13 9.11
N LYS A 130 12.40 -19.16 10.37
CA LYS A 130 11.16 -19.79 10.82
C LYS A 130 9.95 -18.97 10.37
N ILE A 131 8.79 -19.63 10.33
CA ILE A 131 7.49 -18.96 10.18
C ILE A 131 7.24 -18.08 11.41
N ASP A 132 6.85 -16.84 11.18
CA ASP A 132 6.49 -15.88 12.23
C ASP A 132 5.05 -16.15 12.70
N MET A 133 4.93 -16.86 13.82
CA MET A 133 3.64 -17.25 14.38
C MET A 133 2.81 -16.06 14.89
N ASP A 134 3.42 -14.92 15.21
CA ASP A 134 2.68 -13.72 15.63
C ASP A 134 1.98 -13.08 14.43
N LEU A 135 2.64 -13.07 13.27
CA LEU A 135 2.01 -12.65 12.00
C LEU A 135 0.90 -13.62 11.58
N VAL A 136 1.12 -14.94 11.74
CA VAL A 136 0.09 -15.96 11.48
C VAL A 136 -1.13 -15.71 12.35
N LYS A 137 -0.96 -15.59 13.68
CA LYS A 137 -2.04 -15.30 14.63
C LYS A 137 -2.76 -13.99 14.34
N SER A 138 -2.02 -12.96 13.90
CA SER A 138 -2.62 -11.69 13.47
C SER A 138 -3.55 -11.87 12.28
N GLN A 139 -3.16 -12.67 11.29
CA GLN A 139 -3.99 -12.99 10.12
C GLN A 139 -5.19 -13.86 10.51
N GLU A 140 -4.99 -14.90 11.32
CA GLU A 140 -6.06 -15.77 11.83
C GLU A 140 -7.12 -14.98 12.59
N THR A 141 -6.69 -14.11 13.52
CA THR A 141 -7.59 -13.26 14.31
C THR A 141 -8.42 -12.36 13.38
N ARG A 142 -7.77 -11.74 12.39
CA ARG A 142 -8.48 -10.93 11.40
C ARG A 142 -9.50 -11.77 10.62
N ARG A 143 -9.11 -12.95 10.15
CA ARG A 143 -9.97 -13.83 9.38
C ARG A 143 -11.17 -14.29 10.19
N MET A 144 -10.96 -14.66 11.46
CA MET A 144 -12.02 -15.06 12.39
C MET A 144 -12.98 -13.90 12.68
N LEU A 145 -12.45 -12.71 12.95
CA LEU A 145 -13.24 -11.51 13.20
C LEU A 145 -14.12 -11.14 11.97
N ASP A 146 -13.53 -11.17 10.77
CA ASP A 146 -14.28 -10.91 9.54
C ASP A 146 -15.38 -11.98 9.31
N ARG A 147 -15.14 -13.25 9.67
CA ARG A 147 -16.14 -14.32 9.60
C ARG A 147 -17.27 -14.11 10.60
N ILE A 148 -16.96 -13.83 11.86
CA ILE A 148 -17.94 -13.65 12.93
C ILE A 148 -18.81 -12.41 12.64
N ILE A 149 -18.20 -11.28 12.38
CA ILE A 149 -18.93 -10.03 12.04
C ILE A 149 -19.75 -10.23 10.76
N GLY A 150 -19.14 -10.77 9.72
CA GLY A 150 -19.80 -10.98 8.43
C GLY A 150 -21.04 -11.86 8.54
N PHE A 151 -20.97 -12.97 9.27
CA PHE A 151 -22.09 -13.91 9.42
C PHE A 151 -23.16 -13.41 10.39
N LYS A 152 -22.76 -13.06 11.62
CA LYS A 152 -23.74 -12.67 12.65
C LYS A 152 -24.39 -11.33 12.35
N LEU A 153 -23.60 -10.33 12.01
CA LEU A 153 -24.13 -8.99 11.76
C LEU A 153 -24.92 -8.93 10.45
N SER A 154 -24.47 -9.60 9.39
CA SER A 154 -25.23 -9.66 8.13
C SER A 154 -26.60 -10.31 8.33
N LYS A 155 -26.67 -11.43 9.08
CA LYS A 155 -27.94 -12.11 9.39
C LYS A 155 -28.88 -11.21 10.19
N LEU A 156 -28.35 -10.50 11.20
CA LEU A 156 -29.11 -9.55 11.99
C LEU A 156 -29.71 -8.43 11.12
N LEU A 157 -28.88 -7.82 10.27
CA LEU A 157 -29.30 -6.70 9.39
C LEU A 157 -30.28 -7.15 8.32
N GLN A 158 -30.08 -8.34 7.74
CA GLN A 158 -31.03 -8.92 6.79
C GLN A 158 -32.43 -9.09 7.42
N ASN A 159 -32.46 -9.57 8.67
CA ASN A 159 -33.72 -9.81 9.37
C ASN A 159 -34.40 -8.50 9.85
N LYS A 160 -33.62 -7.47 10.21
CA LYS A 160 -34.18 -6.26 10.85
C LYS A 160 -34.44 -5.12 9.86
N ILE A 161 -33.59 -4.92 8.87
CA ILE A 161 -33.64 -3.77 7.94
C ILE A 161 -33.50 -4.17 6.48
N GLN A 162 -33.57 -5.46 6.15
CA GLN A 162 -33.44 -6.01 4.79
C GLN A 162 -32.14 -5.60 4.08
N SER A 163 -31.08 -5.28 4.85
CA SER A 163 -29.73 -5.03 4.31
C SER A 163 -29.12 -6.30 3.76
N LYS A 164 -28.35 -6.20 2.67
CA LYS A 164 -27.73 -7.36 2.02
C LYS A 164 -26.65 -7.99 2.88
N SER A 165 -25.75 -7.20 3.45
CA SER A 165 -24.62 -7.67 4.24
C SER A 165 -24.01 -6.56 5.09
N ALA A 166 -23.21 -6.97 6.07
CA ALA A 166 -22.34 -6.10 6.85
C ALA A 166 -20.92 -6.70 6.91
N GLY A 167 -19.95 -5.85 7.20
CA GLY A 167 -18.56 -6.27 7.35
C GLY A 167 -17.72 -5.15 7.91
N ARG A 168 -16.61 -5.51 8.51
CA ARG A 168 -15.71 -4.60 9.22
C ARG A 168 -15.26 -3.41 8.37
N VAL A 169 -14.85 -3.66 7.12
CA VAL A 169 -14.37 -2.61 6.20
C VAL A 169 -15.52 -1.82 5.61
N GLN A 170 -16.54 -2.51 5.07
CA GLN A 170 -17.67 -1.86 4.39
C GLN A 170 -18.50 -0.98 5.32
N SER A 171 -18.67 -1.38 6.58
CA SER A 171 -19.44 -0.59 7.55
C SER A 171 -18.73 0.71 7.92
N VAL A 172 -17.40 0.67 8.11
CA VAL A 172 -16.60 1.86 8.36
C VAL A 172 -16.58 2.80 7.14
N ALA A 173 -16.41 2.23 5.93
CA ALA A 173 -16.44 3.02 4.70
C ALA A 173 -17.80 3.73 4.52
N LEU A 174 -18.91 3.02 4.75
CA LEU A 174 -20.25 3.61 4.69
C LEU A 174 -20.42 4.71 5.73
N LYS A 175 -19.96 4.49 6.97
CA LYS A 175 -20.01 5.52 8.02
C LYS A 175 -19.31 6.81 7.58
N LEU A 176 -18.09 6.72 7.05
CA LEU A 176 -17.36 7.90 6.58
C LEU A 176 -18.10 8.66 5.48
N ILE A 177 -18.74 7.93 4.55
CA ILE A 177 -19.55 8.54 3.49
C ILE A 177 -20.78 9.25 4.07
N VAL A 178 -21.49 8.60 5.01
CA VAL A 178 -22.67 9.18 5.66
C VAL A 178 -22.31 10.41 6.50
N ASP A 179 -21.22 10.34 7.27
CA ASP A 179 -20.73 11.48 8.06
C ASP A 179 -20.44 12.67 7.14
N ARG A 180 -19.75 12.43 6.03
CA ARG A 180 -19.45 13.48 5.04
C ARG A 180 -20.71 14.05 4.38
N GLU A 181 -21.67 13.20 4.05
CA GLU A 181 -22.96 13.64 3.50
C GLU A 181 -23.73 14.50 4.50
N ASN A 182 -23.70 14.15 5.78
CA ASN A 182 -24.33 14.96 6.83
C ASN A 182 -23.65 16.32 6.97
N GLU A 183 -22.31 16.40 6.88
CA GLU A 183 -21.59 17.68 6.83
C GLU A 183 -22.03 18.53 5.64
N ILE A 184 -22.15 17.92 4.45
CA ILE A 184 -22.60 18.62 3.24
C ILE A 184 -24.03 19.15 3.42
N LYS A 185 -24.94 18.34 3.98
CA LYS A 185 -26.34 18.76 4.23
C LYS A 185 -26.43 19.85 5.30
N ALA A 186 -25.56 19.82 6.28
CA ALA A 186 -25.51 20.82 7.34
C ALA A 186 -24.80 22.12 6.91
N PHE A 187 -24.12 22.11 5.77
CA PHE A 187 -23.37 23.27 5.29
C PHE A 187 -24.31 24.41 4.95
N LYS A 188 -24.08 25.56 5.57
CA LYS A 188 -24.76 26.81 5.29
C LYS A 188 -23.91 27.65 4.35
N GLN A 189 -24.46 28.01 3.22
CA GLN A 189 -23.75 28.91 2.31
C GLN A 189 -23.72 30.30 2.93
N GLU A 190 -22.51 30.87 2.99
CA GLU A 190 -22.26 32.24 3.43
C GLU A 190 -21.70 33.01 2.23
N GLU A 191 -22.31 34.12 1.90
CA GLU A 191 -21.83 35.06 0.91
C GLU A 191 -20.62 35.78 1.46
N TYR A 192 -19.59 35.92 0.65
CA TYR A 192 -18.45 36.76 0.93
C TYR A 192 -17.94 37.43 -0.35
N TRP A 193 -17.35 38.58 -0.19
CA TRP A 193 -16.76 39.35 -1.27
C TRP A 193 -15.27 39.54 -1.07
N THR A 194 -14.55 39.62 -2.20
CA THR A 194 -13.13 39.95 -2.22
C THR A 194 -12.91 41.11 -3.21
N ILE A 195 -12.00 42.01 -2.88
CA ILE A 195 -11.65 43.15 -3.74
C ILE A 195 -10.25 42.92 -4.27
N HIS A 196 -10.13 42.96 -5.58
CA HIS A 196 -8.89 42.82 -6.32
C HIS A 196 -8.67 44.10 -7.14
N ALA A 197 -7.46 44.66 -7.09
CA ALA A 197 -7.07 45.80 -7.89
C ALA A 197 -6.13 45.37 -9.03
N GLN A 198 -6.45 45.75 -10.25
CA GLN A 198 -5.53 45.62 -11.37
C GLN A 198 -4.68 46.87 -11.45
N CYS A 199 -3.45 46.78 -10.96
CA CYS A 199 -2.51 47.88 -10.94
C CYS A 199 -1.62 47.85 -12.19
N LYS A 200 -1.28 49.04 -12.71
CA LYS A 200 -0.36 49.19 -13.85
C LYS A 200 0.69 50.23 -13.55
N LYS A 201 1.94 49.89 -13.79
CA LYS A 201 3.05 50.86 -13.75
C LYS A 201 3.89 50.68 -14.99
N GLN A 202 4.01 51.74 -15.79
CA GLN A 202 4.60 51.69 -17.14
C GLN A 202 3.88 50.62 -17.98
N ASN A 203 4.62 49.65 -18.54
CA ASN A 203 4.05 48.54 -19.35
C ASN A 203 3.83 47.23 -18.59
N LYS A 204 3.95 47.24 -17.24
CA LYS A 204 3.77 46.05 -16.42
C LYS A 204 2.49 46.17 -15.61
N ALA A 205 1.61 45.18 -15.79
CA ALA A 205 0.40 45.02 -14.98
C ALA A 205 0.64 43.96 -13.89
N PHE A 206 0.03 44.15 -12.72
CA PHE A 206 0.01 43.18 -11.63
C PHE A 206 -1.28 43.29 -10.85
N GLU A 207 -1.69 42.20 -10.25
CA GLU A 207 -2.87 42.14 -9.36
C GLU A 207 -2.47 42.37 -7.90
N ALA A 208 -3.33 43.04 -7.15
CA ALA A 208 -3.21 43.25 -5.72
C ALA A 208 -4.53 42.93 -5.04
N ASP A 209 -4.48 42.25 -3.90
CA ASP A 209 -5.62 41.84 -3.11
C ASP A 209 -5.80 42.78 -1.89
N LEU A 210 -7.05 43.13 -1.57
CA LEU A 210 -7.36 43.81 -0.33
C LEU A 210 -7.22 42.83 0.84
N VAL A 211 -6.16 42.95 1.63
CA VAL A 211 -5.87 42.04 2.74
C VAL A 211 -6.20 42.63 4.12
N LYS A 212 -6.20 43.96 4.28
CA LYS A 212 -6.50 44.63 5.54
C LYS A 212 -7.16 45.97 5.31
N VAL A 213 -8.12 46.31 6.17
CA VAL A 213 -8.69 47.64 6.34
C VAL A 213 -8.44 48.05 7.79
N GLU A 214 -7.76 49.17 8.00
CA GLU A 214 -7.41 49.64 9.35
C GLU A 214 -6.71 48.60 10.20
N GLY A 215 -5.79 47.82 9.58
CA GLY A 215 -5.01 46.79 10.24
C GLY A 215 -5.71 45.45 10.45
N LYS A 216 -7.00 45.31 10.18
CA LYS A 216 -7.80 44.08 10.36
C LYS A 216 -8.18 43.47 9.01
N LYS A 217 -8.27 42.13 8.97
CA LYS A 217 -8.78 41.42 7.78
C LYS A 217 -10.26 41.75 7.58
N PRO A 218 -10.67 42.32 6.44
CA PRO A 218 -12.06 42.64 6.20
C PRO A 218 -12.90 41.35 6.07
N LYS A 219 -14.10 41.36 6.61
CA LYS A 219 -15.14 40.38 6.34
C LYS A 219 -16.24 41.11 5.59
N ILE A 220 -16.22 41.04 4.27
CA ILE A 220 -17.20 41.69 3.39
C ILE A 220 -18.29 40.67 3.12
N LYS A 221 -19.48 40.98 3.62
CA LYS A 221 -20.61 40.01 3.63
C LYS A 221 -21.56 40.18 2.47
N ASP A 222 -21.67 41.39 1.95
CA ASP A 222 -22.60 41.73 0.90
C ASP A 222 -22.05 42.75 -0.09
N GLU A 223 -22.80 43.03 -1.13
CA GLU A 223 -22.47 43.96 -2.20
C GLU A 223 -22.32 45.40 -1.72
N GLU A 224 -23.15 45.82 -0.75
CA GLU A 224 -23.13 47.20 -0.24
C GLU A 224 -21.80 47.47 0.51
N GLU A 225 -21.39 46.56 1.39
CA GLU A 225 -20.07 46.63 2.07
C GLU A 225 -18.91 46.61 1.04
N ALA A 226 -19.05 45.78 -0.01
CA ALA A 226 -18.05 45.71 -1.06
C ALA A 226 -17.92 47.02 -1.82
N LYS A 227 -19.03 47.64 -2.21
CA LYS A 227 -19.08 48.95 -2.91
C LYS A 227 -18.52 50.07 -2.04
N ALA A 228 -18.90 50.14 -0.78
CA ALA A 228 -18.39 51.14 0.16
C ALA A 228 -16.87 51.06 0.36
N LEU A 229 -16.32 49.85 0.42
CA LEU A 229 -14.88 49.65 0.46
C LEU A 229 -14.18 49.95 -0.87
N LEU A 230 -14.82 49.63 -1.99
CA LEU A 230 -14.31 49.91 -3.33
C LEU A 230 -14.13 51.40 -3.57
N GLU A 231 -15.09 52.25 -3.12
CA GLU A 231 -14.99 53.71 -3.18
C GLU A 231 -13.77 54.26 -2.41
N ARG A 232 -13.46 53.63 -1.27
CA ARG A 232 -12.25 53.97 -0.45
C ARG A 232 -10.95 53.52 -1.08
N CYS A 233 -11.00 52.59 -2.03
CA CYS A 233 -9.84 52.07 -2.74
C CYS A 233 -9.50 52.86 -4.01
N ASN A 234 -10.23 53.89 -4.35
CA ASN A 234 -9.92 54.75 -5.51
C ASN A 234 -8.71 55.63 -5.24
N GLY A 235 -7.83 55.78 -6.24
CA GLY A 235 -6.68 56.68 -6.18
C GLY A 235 -5.35 56.00 -6.47
N GLU A 236 -4.28 56.64 -6.05
CA GLU A 236 -2.92 56.12 -6.23
C GLU A 236 -2.52 55.11 -5.17
N TYR A 237 -1.87 54.04 -5.59
CA TYR A 237 -1.35 53.00 -4.70
C TYR A 237 0.14 53.20 -4.46
N ILE A 238 0.55 53.14 -3.20
CA ILE A 238 1.94 53.31 -2.78
C ILE A 238 2.50 51.97 -2.27
N VAL A 239 3.65 51.56 -2.83
CA VAL A 239 4.37 50.38 -2.31
C VAL A 239 5.05 50.76 -1.01
N SER A 240 4.48 50.36 0.12
CA SER A 240 5.01 50.65 1.46
C SER A 240 6.17 49.75 1.87
N SER A 241 6.16 48.47 1.44
CA SER A 241 7.24 47.54 1.73
C SER A 241 7.34 46.43 0.70
N ILE A 242 8.55 45.90 0.52
CA ILE A 242 8.82 44.73 -0.32
C ILE A 242 9.50 43.67 0.56
N SER A 243 8.89 42.52 0.66
CA SER A 243 9.47 41.37 1.41
C SER A 243 9.84 40.26 0.42
N LYS A 244 11.13 39.92 0.38
CA LYS A 244 11.63 38.77 -0.41
C LYS A 244 12.01 37.66 0.55
N LYS A 245 11.37 36.48 0.41
CA LYS A 245 11.67 35.31 1.21
C LYS A 245 11.99 34.12 0.31
N GLN A 246 13.10 33.45 0.60
CA GLN A 246 13.39 32.17 -0.04
C GLN A 246 12.52 31.08 0.60
N LYS A 247 11.74 30.38 -0.20
CA LYS A 247 11.03 29.17 0.21
C LYS A 247 11.81 27.95 -0.26
N LYS A 248 12.28 27.14 0.69
CA LYS A 248 12.82 25.80 0.38
C LYS A 248 11.64 24.87 0.10
N LYS A 249 11.59 24.30 -1.11
CA LYS A 249 10.64 23.26 -1.46
C LYS A 249 11.32 21.91 -1.24
N GLN A 250 10.83 21.14 -0.30
CA GLN A 250 11.33 19.79 -0.05
C GLN A 250 10.78 18.81 -1.10
N PRO A 251 11.56 17.82 -1.53
CA PRO A 251 11.05 16.71 -2.34
C PRO A 251 10.00 15.92 -1.54
N LYS A 252 9.10 15.27 -2.27
CA LYS A 252 8.14 14.36 -1.64
C LYS A 252 8.87 13.15 -1.05
N LEU A 253 8.29 12.57 0.01
CA LEU A 253 8.78 11.30 0.56
C LEU A 253 8.57 10.16 -0.45
N PRO A 254 9.32 9.07 -0.33
CA PRO A 254 9.05 7.83 -1.06
C PRO A 254 7.60 7.36 -0.86
N PHE A 255 7.07 6.63 -1.82
CA PHE A 255 5.67 6.21 -1.79
C PHE A 255 5.37 5.18 -0.70
N THR A 256 4.25 5.42 -0.03
CA THR A 256 3.46 4.40 0.66
C THR A 256 2.30 3.96 -0.24
N THR A 257 1.59 2.90 0.12
CA THR A 257 0.39 2.47 -0.62
C THR A 257 -0.60 3.62 -0.82
N SER A 258 -0.88 4.39 0.24
CA SER A 258 -1.85 5.49 0.17
C SER A 258 -1.38 6.64 -0.70
N THR A 259 -0.13 7.06 -0.59
CA THR A 259 0.41 8.17 -1.39
C THR A 259 0.59 7.78 -2.86
N MET A 260 0.94 6.52 -3.15
CA MET A 260 0.94 5.99 -4.51
C MET A 260 -0.45 6.02 -5.14
N GLN A 261 -1.48 5.60 -4.41
CA GLN A 261 -2.87 5.64 -4.90
C GLN A 261 -3.34 7.08 -5.15
N GLN A 262 -3.00 8.02 -4.27
CA GLN A 262 -3.33 9.45 -4.44
C GLN A 262 -2.67 10.05 -5.69
N GLU A 263 -1.37 9.82 -5.89
CA GLU A 263 -0.66 10.32 -7.08
C GLU A 263 -1.18 9.66 -8.36
N ALA A 264 -1.45 8.36 -8.35
CA ALA A 264 -2.03 7.65 -9.49
C ALA A 264 -3.43 8.16 -9.83
N SER A 265 -4.25 8.48 -8.82
CA SER A 265 -5.56 9.09 -9.03
C SER A 265 -5.44 10.49 -9.64
N THR A 266 -4.58 11.33 -9.07
CA THR A 266 -4.44 12.72 -9.48
C THR A 266 -3.79 12.88 -10.86
N LYS A 267 -2.74 12.08 -11.15
CA LYS A 267 -1.94 12.22 -12.38
C LYS A 267 -2.41 11.34 -13.53
N LEU A 268 -2.95 10.14 -13.21
CA LEU A 268 -3.28 9.13 -14.21
C LEU A 268 -4.79 8.81 -14.28
N GLY A 269 -5.60 9.38 -13.38
CA GLY A 269 -7.03 9.07 -13.27
C GLY A 269 -7.31 7.61 -12.86
N PHE A 270 -6.37 6.93 -12.18
CA PHE A 270 -6.55 5.55 -11.79
C PHE A 270 -7.31 5.43 -10.47
N GLY A 271 -8.36 4.62 -10.44
CA GLY A 271 -8.97 4.22 -9.17
C GLY A 271 -8.04 3.28 -8.37
N ALA A 272 -8.26 3.18 -7.07
CA ALA A 272 -7.43 2.38 -6.15
C ALA A 272 -7.24 0.92 -6.61
N LYS A 273 -8.32 0.26 -7.08
CA LYS A 273 -8.25 -1.12 -7.58
C LYS A 273 -7.31 -1.26 -8.79
N LYS A 274 -7.40 -0.34 -9.76
CA LYS A 274 -6.52 -0.33 -10.94
C LYS A 274 -5.08 -0.08 -10.55
N THR A 275 -4.83 0.90 -9.68
CA THR A 275 -3.50 1.22 -9.16
C THR A 275 -2.85 0.00 -8.52
N MET A 276 -3.56 -0.68 -7.61
CA MET A 276 -3.02 -1.87 -6.94
C MET A 276 -2.79 -3.04 -7.89
N SER A 277 -3.67 -3.24 -8.88
CA SER A 277 -3.49 -4.30 -9.90
C SER A 277 -2.25 -4.05 -10.77
N VAL A 278 -1.98 -2.80 -11.15
CA VAL A 278 -0.77 -2.44 -11.91
C VAL A 278 0.47 -2.60 -11.04
N ALA A 279 0.44 -2.07 -9.81
CA ALA A 279 1.55 -2.19 -8.87
C ALA A 279 1.90 -3.66 -8.57
N GLN A 280 0.91 -4.54 -8.42
CA GLN A 280 1.12 -5.97 -8.23
C GLN A 280 1.88 -6.59 -9.42
N LYS A 281 1.47 -6.26 -10.66
CA LYS A 281 2.17 -6.73 -11.86
C LYS A 281 3.62 -6.22 -11.92
N MET A 282 3.82 -4.94 -11.58
CA MET A 282 5.17 -4.35 -11.54
C MET A 282 6.06 -5.02 -10.49
N TYR A 283 5.52 -5.40 -9.35
CA TYR A 283 6.24 -6.14 -8.32
C TYR A 283 6.56 -7.57 -8.75
N GLU A 284 5.56 -8.31 -9.25
CA GLU A 284 5.72 -9.73 -9.63
C GLU A 284 6.62 -9.96 -10.84
N GLY A 285 6.72 -8.97 -11.70
CA GLY A 285 7.56 -8.96 -12.89
C GLY A 285 6.80 -8.63 -14.17
N ILE A 286 7.45 -7.81 -14.99
CA ILE A 286 7.01 -7.45 -16.34
C ILE A 286 8.07 -7.93 -17.34
N ASP A 287 7.62 -8.42 -18.49
CA ASP A 287 8.52 -8.78 -19.58
C ASP A 287 9.06 -7.52 -20.26
N LEU A 288 10.37 -7.35 -20.20
CA LEU A 288 11.10 -6.24 -20.80
C LEU A 288 11.93 -6.70 -22.02
N GLY A 289 11.29 -7.41 -22.93
CA GLY A 289 11.97 -7.93 -24.13
C GLY A 289 12.71 -9.25 -23.89
N GLY A 290 12.03 -10.21 -23.25
CA GLY A 290 12.53 -11.56 -22.97
C GLY A 290 13.09 -11.77 -21.56
N ASN A 291 13.12 -10.70 -20.75
CA ASN A 291 13.49 -10.77 -19.33
C ASN A 291 12.34 -10.31 -18.44
N MET A 292 11.82 -11.24 -17.64
CA MET A 292 10.86 -10.90 -16.58
C MET A 292 11.63 -10.26 -15.41
N GLU A 293 11.24 -9.04 -15.03
CA GLU A 293 11.84 -8.33 -13.89
C GLU A 293 10.77 -7.65 -13.03
N GLY A 294 10.92 -7.73 -11.71
CA GLY A 294 10.18 -6.89 -10.76
C GLY A 294 10.70 -5.47 -10.83
N LEU A 295 9.81 -4.52 -11.10
CA LEU A 295 10.19 -3.12 -11.33
C LEU A 295 10.10 -2.26 -10.09
N ILE A 296 9.32 -2.67 -9.10
CA ILE A 296 9.13 -1.95 -7.83
C ILE A 296 9.26 -2.90 -6.64
N THR A 297 9.52 -2.33 -5.47
CA THR A 297 9.43 -3.04 -4.19
C THR A 297 7.97 -3.40 -3.86
N TYR A 298 7.77 -4.21 -2.83
CA TYR A 298 6.44 -4.64 -2.40
C TYR A 298 5.50 -3.45 -2.14
N MET A 299 4.35 -3.45 -2.81
CA MET A 299 3.47 -2.28 -2.91
C MET A 299 2.47 -2.13 -1.75
N ARG A 300 2.37 -3.08 -0.84
CA ARG A 300 1.58 -2.94 0.39
C ARG A 300 2.50 -2.52 1.53
N SER A 301 2.75 -1.23 1.61
CA SER A 301 3.66 -0.64 2.60
C SER A 301 3.15 0.71 3.07
N ASP A 302 3.25 0.96 4.35
CA ASP A 302 3.03 2.25 4.99
C ASP A 302 4.36 2.93 5.42
N SER A 303 5.48 2.26 5.13
CA SER A 303 6.83 2.73 5.43
C SER A 303 7.36 3.66 4.33
N THR A 304 8.13 4.66 4.73
CA THR A 304 8.92 5.52 3.84
C THR A 304 10.41 5.21 3.91
N ARG A 305 10.80 4.13 4.60
CA ARG A 305 12.19 3.68 4.74
C ARG A 305 12.73 3.19 3.40
N LEU A 306 13.98 3.46 3.15
CA LEU A 306 14.72 2.95 1.99
C LEU A 306 15.90 2.09 2.49
N SER A 307 16.23 1.02 1.77
CA SER A 307 17.42 0.23 2.08
C SER A 307 18.70 1.03 1.83
N ASP A 308 19.74 0.75 2.62
CA ASP A 308 21.03 1.45 2.49
C ASP A 308 21.67 1.20 1.13
N ILE A 309 21.46 0.02 0.55
CA ILE A 309 21.94 -0.33 -0.80
C ILE A 309 21.30 0.61 -1.82
N PHE A 310 19.98 0.74 -1.81
CA PHE A 310 19.27 1.63 -2.74
C PHE A 310 19.66 3.10 -2.54
N VAL A 311 19.79 3.55 -1.29
CA VAL A 311 20.24 4.92 -0.97
C VAL A 311 21.63 5.20 -1.54
N SER A 312 22.55 4.23 -1.42
CA SER A 312 23.90 4.33 -1.99
C SER A 312 23.86 4.47 -3.52
N ASP A 313 23.08 3.62 -4.18
CA ASP A 313 22.98 3.63 -5.64
C ASP A 313 22.26 4.88 -6.15
N ALA A 314 21.22 5.34 -5.45
CA ALA A 314 20.53 6.59 -5.75
C ALA A 314 21.47 7.81 -5.64
N LYS A 315 22.31 7.86 -4.59
CA LYS A 315 23.32 8.91 -4.43
C LYS A 315 24.32 8.93 -5.58
N LYS A 316 24.80 7.76 -6.00
CA LYS A 316 25.71 7.64 -7.17
C LYS A 316 25.02 8.13 -8.43
N PHE A 317 23.80 7.67 -8.69
CA PHE A 317 23.03 8.08 -9.86
C PHE A 317 22.80 9.61 -9.90
N ILE A 318 22.35 10.19 -8.77
CA ILE A 318 22.12 11.64 -8.67
C ILE A 318 23.41 12.40 -8.90
N THR A 319 24.51 12.00 -8.26
CA THR A 319 25.80 12.66 -8.42
C THR A 319 26.28 12.64 -9.87
N ASN A 320 26.13 11.51 -10.55
CA ASN A 320 26.61 11.35 -11.93
C ASN A 320 25.72 12.05 -12.96
N THR A 321 24.40 12.14 -12.70
CA THR A 321 23.42 12.66 -13.67
C THR A 321 23.15 14.14 -13.48
N TYR A 322 23.07 14.61 -12.23
CA TYR A 322 22.62 15.96 -11.91
C TYR A 322 23.67 16.79 -11.16
N GLY A 323 24.63 16.16 -10.50
CA GLY A 323 25.63 16.84 -9.69
C GLY A 323 25.50 16.52 -8.18
N LYS A 324 26.62 16.67 -7.46
CA LYS A 324 26.73 16.36 -6.03
C LYS A 324 25.83 17.26 -5.16
N GLU A 325 25.56 18.46 -5.59
CA GLU A 325 24.72 19.46 -4.91
C GLU A 325 23.25 19.07 -4.85
N TYR A 326 22.81 18.14 -5.70
CA TYR A 326 21.44 17.60 -5.70
C TYR A 326 21.25 16.40 -4.77
N VAL A 327 22.32 15.92 -4.16
CA VAL A 327 22.23 14.81 -3.19
C VAL A 327 21.65 15.31 -1.87
N GLY A 328 20.40 14.95 -1.60
CA GLY A 328 19.69 15.30 -0.38
C GLY A 328 20.01 14.36 0.79
N HIS A 329 19.45 14.69 1.95
CA HIS A 329 19.48 13.83 3.13
C HIS A 329 18.22 12.96 3.19
N VAL A 330 18.41 11.67 3.43
CA VAL A 330 17.29 10.76 3.68
C VAL A 330 16.91 10.86 5.16
N HIS A 331 15.76 11.49 5.45
CA HIS A 331 15.19 11.47 6.78
C HIS A 331 14.46 10.14 6.99
N GLN A 332 15.10 9.20 7.66
CA GLN A 332 14.42 8.00 8.16
C GLN A 332 13.65 8.39 9.42
N LYS A 333 12.33 8.54 9.33
CA LYS A 333 11.46 8.57 10.50
C LYS A 333 11.13 7.12 10.88
N ASN A 334 11.76 6.62 11.92
CA ASN A 334 11.32 5.42 12.60
C ASN A 334 10.02 5.75 13.36
N GLY A 335 8.88 5.47 12.75
CA GLY A 335 7.59 5.57 13.43
C GLY A 335 7.44 4.39 14.39
N LYS A 336 7.15 4.65 15.66
CA LYS A 336 6.95 3.62 16.71
C LYS A 336 5.82 2.60 16.41
N ASN A 337 5.02 2.82 15.36
CA ASN A 337 3.85 2.00 15.01
C ASN A 337 3.87 1.47 13.56
N THR A 338 4.96 1.65 12.83
CA THR A 338 5.10 1.06 11.50
C THR A 338 5.52 -0.39 11.64
N GLN A 339 4.94 -1.28 10.85
CA GLN A 339 5.53 -2.61 10.63
C GLN A 339 6.92 -2.37 9.99
N ASP A 340 7.96 -2.30 10.82
CA ASP A 340 9.33 -1.95 10.42
C ASP A 340 9.97 -2.91 9.39
N ALA A 341 9.25 -3.96 9.01
CA ALA A 341 9.70 -4.96 8.05
C ALA A 341 9.68 -4.49 6.59
N HIS A 342 8.87 -3.49 6.22
CA HIS A 342 8.71 -3.09 4.82
C HIS A 342 9.55 -1.87 4.46
N GLU A 343 9.99 -1.83 3.20
CA GLU A 343 10.52 -0.63 2.57
C GLU A 343 9.40 0.22 1.96
N ALA A 344 9.73 1.48 1.63
CA ALA A 344 8.90 2.30 0.77
C ALA A 344 8.73 1.67 -0.61
N ILE A 345 7.68 2.05 -1.32
CA ILE A 345 7.49 1.68 -2.72
C ILE A 345 8.45 2.52 -3.57
N ARG A 346 9.40 1.87 -4.19
CA ARG A 346 10.47 2.47 -5.00
C ARG A 346 10.80 1.60 -6.22
N PRO A 347 11.44 2.14 -7.26
CA PRO A 347 11.98 1.31 -8.33
C PRO A 347 13.05 0.35 -7.80
N THR A 348 13.15 -0.83 -8.39
CA THR A 348 14.21 -1.81 -8.10
C THR A 348 15.53 -1.41 -8.75
N ASN A 349 15.48 -0.68 -9.86
CA ASN A 349 16.64 -0.18 -10.58
C ASN A 349 16.51 1.32 -10.84
N ILE A 350 17.37 2.11 -10.21
CA ILE A 350 17.36 3.59 -10.31
C ILE A 350 17.67 4.10 -11.72
N ASN A 351 18.34 3.32 -12.55
CA ASN A 351 18.68 3.72 -13.91
C ASN A 351 17.52 3.56 -14.91
N ARG A 352 16.41 2.95 -14.49
CA ARG A 352 15.19 2.85 -15.30
C ARG A 352 14.32 4.08 -15.03
N THR A 353 14.56 5.12 -15.77
CA THR A 353 13.70 6.31 -15.79
C THR A 353 12.52 6.10 -16.72
N PRO A 354 11.37 6.83 -16.52
CA PRO A 354 10.22 6.80 -17.43
C PRO A 354 10.60 7.17 -18.86
#